data_8c5e4e472d4889f974d2050a97b2d31f
#
_entry.id   8c5e4e472d4889f974d2050a97b2d31f
#
_cell.length_a   1.000
_cell.length_b   1.000
_cell.length_c   1.000
_cell.angle_alpha   90.00
_cell.angle_beta   90.00
_cell.angle_gamma   90.00
#
_symmetry.space_group_name_H-M   'P 1'
#
loop_
_entity.id
_entity.type
_entity.pdbx_description
1 polymer ?
#
loop_
_entity_poly.entity_id
_entity_poly.type
_entity_poly.pdbx_seq_one_letter_code
_entity_poly.pdbx_strand_id
1 'polypeptide(L)'
;QAEAGGVIDMDFGAIFGGKAYETPYPPASITKLLTALLVMEHSKLDDVVTFSSSAVNNVESDSGNKLNVAEGDKLSVEDCLYSLLVHSCNQAANALAEHVAGSQEAFVKMMNDKAAALGCKDSHFDNPSGLNGDTQYVTARDMAAISRAAFAEPDIIRISAALTHTFPPTINNPDGLTIYAENKLILNTNDSSSQYY
;
A
#
# COMPACT_ATOMS: atom_id res chain seq x y z
N GLN A 1 8.18 12.24 17.10
CA GLN A 1 7.21 13.28 16.66
C GLN A 1 7.21 13.29 15.14
N ALA A 2 6.00 13.31 14.52
CA ALA A 2 5.89 13.43 13.07
C ALA A 2 6.42 14.78 12.58
N GLU A 3 7.11 14.78 11.43
CA GLU A 3 7.60 16.01 10.79
C GLU A 3 6.47 16.77 10.10
N ALA A 4 5.56 16.05 9.47
CA ALA A 4 4.34 16.56 8.85
C ALA A 4 3.13 15.73 9.24
N GLY A 5 1.94 16.33 9.16
CA GLY A 5 0.68 15.64 9.42
C GLY A 5 -0.51 16.58 9.25
N GLY A 6 -1.69 16.00 9.08
CA GLY A 6 -2.94 16.73 8.97
C GLY A 6 -4.12 15.93 9.51
N VAL A 7 -5.18 16.61 9.86
CA VAL A 7 -6.48 16.04 10.23
C VAL A 7 -7.51 16.53 9.23
N ILE A 8 -8.20 15.59 8.61
CA ILE A 8 -9.22 15.88 7.61
C ILE A 8 -10.56 15.26 7.98
N ASP A 9 -11.62 15.90 7.53
CA ASP A 9 -12.95 15.32 7.49
C ASP A 9 -13.06 14.36 6.29
N MET A 10 -13.46 13.13 6.55
CA MET A 10 -13.53 12.10 5.49
C MET A 10 -14.73 12.31 4.56
N ASP A 11 -15.83 12.88 5.05
CA ASP A 11 -17.04 13.08 4.27
C ASP A 11 -16.90 14.30 3.32
N PHE A 12 -16.45 15.42 3.85
CA PHE A 12 -16.37 16.69 3.11
C PHE A 12 -14.96 17.02 2.60
N GLY A 13 -13.91 16.35 3.10
CA GLY A 13 -12.52 16.63 2.74
C GLY A 13 -11.98 17.93 3.35
N ALA A 14 -12.67 18.50 4.34
CA ALA A 14 -12.21 19.71 5.02
C ALA A 14 -10.98 19.39 5.87
N ILE A 15 -9.95 20.24 5.79
CA ILE A 15 -8.75 20.16 6.63
C ILE A 15 -9.00 20.95 7.90
N PHE A 16 -9.03 20.27 9.05
CA PHE A 16 -9.23 20.90 10.35
C PHE A 16 -7.95 21.52 10.93
N GLY A 17 -6.79 21.05 10.49
CA GLY A 17 -5.50 21.54 10.92
C GLY A 17 -4.38 20.61 10.51
N GLY A 18 -3.13 21.08 10.66
CA GLY A 18 -1.97 20.29 10.32
C GLY A 18 -0.66 20.98 10.70
N LYS A 19 0.41 20.19 10.69
CA LYS A 19 1.78 20.63 10.86
C LYS A 19 2.52 20.35 9.55
N ALA A 20 3.12 21.38 8.94
CA ALA A 20 3.90 21.24 7.69
C ALA A 20 3.17 20.40 6.61
N TYR A 21 1.84 20.47 6.56
CA TYR A 21 1.02 19.56 5.77
C TYR A 21 1.12 19.80 4.25
N GLU A 22 1.68 20.92 3.83
CA GLU A 22 1.99 21.23 2.42
C GLU A 22 3.48 21.05 2.09
N THR A 23 4.30 20.63 3.05
CA THR A 23 5.73 20.40 2.81
C THR A 23 5.93 18.99 2.22
N PRO A 24 6.63 18.87 1.08
CA PRO A 24 6.92 17.59 0.47
C PRO A 24 7.92 16.76 1.32
N TYR A 25 7.63 15.48 1.45
CA TYR A 25 8.49 14.47 2.10
C TYR A 25 8.50 13.18 1.29
N PRO A 26 9.55 12.36 1.39
CA PRO A 26 9.53 11.01 0.84
C PRO A 26 8.36 10.20 1.43
N PRO A 27 7.53 9.55 0.58
CA PRO A 27 6.30 8.93 1.05
C PRO A 27 6.51 7.63 1.82
N ALA A 28 7.56 6.88 1.50
CA ALA A 28 7.71 5.50 1.95
C ALA A 28 6.43 4.67 1.69
N SER A 29 6.15 3.68 2.52
CA SER A 29 5.06 2.71 2.31
C SER A 29 3.64 3.28 2.38
N ILE A 30 3.43 4.54 2.74
CA ILE A 30 2.10 5.16 2.60
C ILE A 30 1.64 5.25 1.14
N THR A 31 2.58 5.21 0.19
CA THR A 31 2.33 5.08 -1.26
C THR A 31 1.43 3.89 -1.60
N LYS A 32 1.55 2.79 -0.87
CA LYS A 32 0.79 1.56 -1.11
C LYS A 32 -0.74 1.74 -1.01
N LEU A 33 -1.18 2.82 -0.37
CA LEU A 33 -2.60 3.15 -0.34
C LEU A 33 -3.11 3.61 -1.71
N LEU A 34 -2.32 4.38 -2.46
CA LEU A 34 -2.63 4.75 -3.86
C LEU A 34 -2.55 3.51 -4.78
N THR A 35 -1.57 2.64 -4.54
CA THR A 35 -1.46 1.36 -5.24
C THR A 35 -2.72 0.51 -5.02
N ALA A 36 -3.17 0.35 -3.78
CA ALA A 36 -4.38 -0.39 -3.46
C ALA A 36 -5.63 0.21 -4.12
N LEU A 37 -5.77 1.55 -4.11
CA LEU A 37 -6.88 2.23 -4.76
C LEU A 37 -6.94 1.92 -6.26
N LEU A 38 -5.82 2.02 -6.97
CA LEU A 38 -5.78 1.70 -8.40
C LEU A 38 -6.06 0.23 -8.69
N VAL A 39 -5.58 -0.67 -7.85
CA VAL A 39 -5.87 -2.10 -7.98
C VAL A 39 -7.37 -2.36 -7.84
N MET A 40 -8.03 -1.77 -6.85
CA MET A 40 -9.48 -1.91 -6.66
C MET A 40 -10.30 -1.33 -7.81
N GLU A 41 -9.81 -0.29 -8.47
CA GLU A 41 -10.49 0.33 -9.63
C GLU A 41 -10.36 -0.50 -10.91
N HIS A 42 -9.35 -1.38 -11.03
CA HIS A 42 -9.00 -2.04 -12.29
C HIS A 42 -8.99 -3.56 -12.24
N SER A 43 -9.21 -4.17 -11.08
CA SER A 43 -9.15 -5.63 -10.88
C SER A 43 -10.29 -6.12 -10.00
N LYS A 44 -10.58 -7.42 -10.08
CA LYS A 44 -11.46 -8.11 -9.14
C LYS A 44 -10.63 -8.78 -8.06
N LEU A 45 -11.20 -8.96 -6.88
CA LEU A 45 -10.51 -9.58 -5.75
C LEU A 45 -10.07 -11.03 -6.00
N ASP A 46 -10.82 -11.76 -6.84
CA ASP A 46 -10.55 -13.15 -7.21
C ASP A 46 -9.66 -13.31 -8.46
N ASP A 47 -9.25 -12.22 -9.11
CA ASP A 47 -8.27 -12.28 -10.20
C ASP A 47 -6.95 -12.86 -9.71
N VAL A 48 -6.27 -13.61 -10.58
CA VAL A 48 -5.01 -14.28 -10.25
C VAL A 48 -3.82 -13.41 -10.63
N VAL A 49 -3.06 -13.00 -9.64
CA VAL A 49 -1.79 -12.28 -9.79
C VAL A 49 -0.65 -13.30 -9.88
N THR A 50 0.17 -13.20 -10.91
CA THR A 50 1.39 -14.02 -11.05
C THR A 50 2.60 -13.16 -10.72
N PHE A 51 3.46 -13.67 -9.82
CA PHE A 51 4.70 -13.00 -9.46
C PHE A 51 5.76 -13.23 -10.54
N SER A 52 6.09 -12.19 -11.28
CA SER A 52 7.16 -12.21 -12.27
C SER A 52 8.53 -12.14 -11.59
N SER A 53 9.59 -12.44 -12.37
CA SER A 53 10.97 -12.22 -11.92
C SER A 53 11.22 -10.76 -11.52
N SER A 54 10.65 -9.81 -12.28
CA SER A 54 10.73 -8.38 -11.97
C SER A 54 10.03 -8.04 -10.66
N ALA A 55 8.80 -8.54 -10.45
CA ALA A 55 8.05 -8.28 -9.22
C ALA A 55 8.77 -8.78 -7.96
N VAL A 56 9.45 -9.94 -8.06
CA VAL A 56 10.16 -10.55 -6.93
C VAL A 56 11.49 -9.86 -6.65
N ASN A 57 12.26 -9.51 -7.68
CA ASN A 57 13.66 -9.10 -7.55
C ASN A 57 13.89 -7.58 -7.67
N ASN A 58 12.97 -6.85 -8.29
CA ASN A 58 13.07 -5.38 -8.40
C ASN A 58 12.50 -4.69 -7.15
N VAL A 59 13.11 -4.98 -6.02
CA VAL A 59 12.79 -4.39 -4.72
C VAL A 59 14.07 -3.91 -4.06
N GLU A 60 13.94 -3.06 -3.08
CA GLU A 60 15.05 -2.52 -2.31
C GLU A 60 15.80 -3.63 -1.56
N SER A 61 17.15 -3.57 -1.58
CA SER A 61 18.01 -4.63 -1.04
C SER A 61 17.78 -4.95 0.43
N ASP A 62 17.32 -3.99 1.21
CA ASP A 62 17.08 -4.08 2.64
C ASP A 62 15.60 -4.31 3.02
N SER A 63 14.70 -4.31 2.02
CA SER A 63 13.27 -4.48 2.26
C SER A 63 12.85 -5.92 2.58
N GLY A 64 13.70 -6.89 2.21
CA GLY A 64 13.43 -8.32 2.34
C GLY A 64 12.27 -8.81 1.45
N ASN A 65 12.08 -10.12 1.43
CA ASN A 65 10.92 -10.76 0.82
C ASN A 65 9.96 -11.21 1.93
N LYS A 66 9.07 -10.33 2.33
CA LYS A 66 8.19 -10.52 3.49
C LYS A 66 7.24 -11.71 3.37
N LEU A 67 6.82 -12.07 2.15
CA LEU A 67 5.99 -13.24 1.90
C LEU A 67 6.81 -14.48 1.49
N ASN A 68 8.12 -14.34 1.31
CA ASN A 68 8.98 -15.39 0.76
C ASN A 68 8.44 -15.95 -0.58
N VAL A 69 7.87 -15.08 -1.42
CA VAL A 69 7.35 -15.45 -2.74
C VAL A 69 8.48 -15.69 -3.73
N ALA A 70 8.25 -16.61 -4.67
CA ALA A 70 9.14 -16.91 -5.76
C ALA A 70 8.53 -16.49 -7.11
N GLU A 71 9.37 -16.39 -8.14
CA GLU A 71 8.90 -16.24 -9.50
C GLU A 71 7.98 -17.42 -9.88
N GLY A 72 6.82 -17.12 -10.46
CA GLY A 72 5.80 -18.09 -10.85
C GLY A 72 4.76 -18.36 -9.76
N ASP A 73 4.94 -17.88 -8.53
CA ASP A 73 3.89 -17.94 -7.51
C ASP A 73 2.62 -17.21 -7.98
N LYS A 74 1.48 -17.74 -7.54
CA LYS A 74 0.17 -17.19 -7.87
C LYS A 74 -0.64 -16.99 -6.60
N LEU A 75 -1.13 -15.76 -6.42
CA LEU A 75 -2.02 -15.39 -5.34
C LEU A 75 -3.22 -14.62 -5.93
N SER A 76 -4.32 -14.56 -5.19
CA SER A 76 -5.44 -13.70 -5.58
C SER A 76 -5.06 -12.22 -5.41
N VAL A 77 -5.77 -11.32 -6.12
CA VAL A 77 -5.67 -9.87 -5.86
C VAL A 77 -5.96 -9.58 -4.39
N GLU A 78 -6.95 -10.27 -3.79
CA GLU A 78 -7.27 -10.11 -2.37
C GLU A 78 -6.09 -10.47 -1.47
N ASP A 79 -5.45 -11.62 -1.68
CA ASP A 79 -4.24 -12.02 -0.93
C ASP A 79 -3.13 -10.98 -1.09
N CYS A 80 -2.87 -10.52 -2.32
CA CYS A 80 -1.87 -9.50 -2.57
C CYS A 80 -2.20 -8.18 -1.85
N LEU A 81 -3.47 -7.78 -1.78
CA LEU A 81 -3.91 -6.58 -1.04
C LEU A 81 -3.73 -6.75 0.48
N TYR A 82 -4.01 -7.94 1.03
CA TYR A 82 -3.69 -8.22 2.44
C TYR A 82 -2.19 -8.08 2.72
N SER A 83 -1.36 -8.65 1.87
CA SER A 83 0.10 -8.51 2.03
C SER A 83 0.59 -7.07 1.88
N LEU A 84 -0.03 -6.31 0.99
CA LEU A 84 0.28 -4.91 0.72
C LEU A 84 -0.06 -4.01 1.90
N LEU A 85 -1.30 -4.10 2.41
CA LEU A 85 -1.85 -3.16 3.40
C LEU A 85 -1.58 -3.58 4.85
N VAL A 86 -1.52 -4.88 5.14
CA VAL A 86 -1.32 -5.39 6.50
C VAL A 86 0.16 -5.60 6.82
N HIS A 87 0.94 -6.05 5.83
CA HIS A 87 2.34 -6.45 6.02
C HIS A 87 3.34 -5.64 5.17
N SER A 88 2.85 -4.69 4.39
CA SER A 88 3.68 -3.75 3.60
C SER A 88 4.66 -4.44 2.63
N CYS A 89 4.22 -5.50 1.95
CA CYS A 89 5.04 -6.29 1.03
C CYS A 89 5.31 -5.54 -0.29
N ASN A 90 6.59 -5.33 -0.64
CA ASN A 90 6.99 -4.64 -1.86
C ASN A 90 6.83 -5.52 -3.10
N GLN A 91 7.09 -6.83 -2.99
CA GLN A 91 6.88 -7.77 -4.08
C GLN A 91 5.41 -7.80 -4.53
N ALA A 92 4.49 -7.73 -3.57
CA ALA A 92 3.06 -7.67 -3.88
C ALA A 92 2.68 -6.32 -4.54
N ALA A 93 3.30 -5.21 -4.14
CA ALA A 93 3.08 -3.93 -4.80
C ALA A 93 3.48 -3.99 -6.28
N ASN A 94 4.65 -4.56 -6.58
CA ASN A 94 5.15 -4.74 -7.94
C ASN A 94 4.29 -5.70 -8.75
N ALA A 95 3.93 -6.86 -8.19
CA ALA A 95 3.11 -7.86 -8.87
C ALA A 95 1.70 -7.34 -9.20
N LEU A 96 1.08 -6.60 -8.28
CA LEU A 96 -0.20 -5.94 -8.51
C LEU A 96 -0.10 -4.85 -9.59
N ALA A 97 0.98 -4.06 -9.58
CA ALA A 97 1.22 -3.05 -10.60
C ALA A 97 1.35 -3.68 -12.01
N GLU A 98 2.12 -4.76 -12.12
CA GLU A 98 2.26 -5.50 -13.37
C GLU A 98 0.94 -6.16 -13.81
N HIS A 99 0.16 -6.68 -12.86
CA HIS A 99 -1.15 -7.27 -13.13
C HIS A 99 -2.12 -6.25 -13.74
N VAL A 100 -2.18 -5.03 -13.17
CA VAL A 100 -3.11 -3.97 -13.60
C VAL A 100 -2.68 -3.33 -14.90
N ALA A 101 -1.39 -2.99 -15.04
CA ALA A 101 -0.89 -2.12 -16.11
C ALA A 101 0.04 -2.81 -17.11
N GLY A 102 0.38 -4.08 -16.89
CA GLY A 102 1.32 -4.85 -17.71
C GLY A 102 2.79 -4.55 -17.41
N SER A 103 3.11 -3.43 -16.75
CA SER A 103 4.46 -3.13 -16.24
C SER A 103 4.39 -2.15 -15.07
N GLN A 104 5.48 -2.08 -14.28
CA GLN A 104 5.59 -1.14 -13.18
C GLN A 104 5.63 0.31 -13.68
N GLU A 105 6.30 0.59 -14.80
CA GLU A 105 6.39 1.93 -15.41
C GLU A 105 5.01 2.42 -15.87
N ALA A 106 4.22 1.55 -16.51
CA ALA A 106 2.87 1.88 -16.93
C ALA A 106 1.97 2.16 -15.72
N PHE A 107 2.14 1.40 -14.64
CA PHE A 107 1.40 1.61 -13.40
C PHE A 107 1.78 2.93 -12.71
N VAL A 108 3.07 3.29 -12.70
CA VAL A 108 3.55 4.58 -12.15
C VAL A 108 2.90 5.76 -12.90
N LYS A 109 2.75 5.63 -14.22
CA LYS A 109 2.00 6.65 -14.97
C LYS A 109 0.56 6.75 -14.48
N MET A 110 -0.13 5.62 -14.27
CA MET A 110 -1.49 5.60 -13.72
C MET A 110 -1.55 6.22 -12.30
N MET A 111 -0.53 5.97 -11.45
CA MET A 111 -0.45 6.56 -10.11
C MET A 111 -0.40 8.09 -10.17
N ASN A 112 0.46 8.65 -11.01
CA ASN A 112 0.60 10.10 -11.16
C ASN A 112 -0.64 10.73 -11.82
N ASP A 113 -1.24 10.08 -12.82
CA ASP A 113 -2.49 10.51 -13.44
C ASP A 113 -3.65 10.51 -12.40
N LYS A 114 -3.73 9.47 -11.55
CA LYS A 114 -4.73 9.38 -10.49
C LYS A 114 -4.53 10.43 -9.42
N ALA A 115 -3.30 10.64 -8.96
CA ALA A 115 -2.98 11.70 -8.00
C ALA A 115 -3.41 13.07 -8.54
N ALA A 116 -3.09 13.39 -9.79
CA ALA A 116 -3.53 14.62 -10.44
C ALA A 116 -5.06 14.73 -10.51
N ALA A 117 -5.76 13.65 -10.86
CA ALA A 117 -7.24 13.61 -10.89
C ALA A 117 -7.88 13.82 -9.51
N LEU A 118 -7.22 13.41 -8.44
CA LEU A 118 -7.63 13.67 -7.06
C LEU A 118 -7.30 15.08 -6.57
N GLY A 119 -6.66 15.90 -7.41
CA GLY A 119 -6.27 17.28 -7.08
C GLY A 119 -4.95 17.40 -6.31
N CYS A 120 -4.15 16.34 -6.26
CA CYS A 120 -2.81 16.36 -5.71
C CYS A 120 -1.91 17.20 -6.63
N LYS A 121 -1.28 18.23 -6.08
CA LYS A 121 -0.45 19.19 -6.84
C LYS A 121 1.04 19.09 -6.49
N ASP A 122 1.31 18.57 -5.30
CA ASP A 122 2.63 18.57 -4.68
C ASP A 122 3.02 17.15 -4.29
N SER A 123 2.78 16.20 -5.22
CA SER A 123 3.13 14.80 -5.07
C SER A 123 3.57 14.17 -6.38
N HIS A 124 4.56 13.29 -6.31
CA HIS A 124 5.07 12.53 -7.44
C HIS A 124 5.47 11.13 -6.97
N PHE A 125 5.15 10.12 -7.77
CA PHE A 125 5.42 8.71 -7.49
C PHE A 125 6.34 8.12 -8.54
N ASP A 126 7.37 7.38 -8.10
CA ASP A 126 8.35 6.71 -8.97
C ASP A 126 8.12 5.20 -9.05
N ASN A 127 7.43 4.62 -8.06
CA ASN A 127 7.19 3.17 -7.99
C ASN A 127 5.96 2.85 -7.13
N PRO A 128 5.43 1.61 -7.21
CA PRO A 128 4.23 1.22 -6.46
C PRO A 128 4.45 0.97 -4.97
N SER A 129 5.70 0.87 -4.51
CA SER A 129 6.04 0.57 -3.10
C SER A 129 6.24 1.81 -2.23
N GLY A 130 6.74 2.90 -2.85
CA GLY A 130 7.10 4.14 -2.19
C GLY A 130 8.53 4.19 -1.65
N LEU A 131 9.35 3.19 -1.96
CA LEU A 131 10.75 3.13 -1.52
C LEU A 131 11.70 3.37 -2.69
N ASN A 132 12.91 3.91 -2.39
CA ASN A 132 14.04 4.10 -3.32
C ASN A 132 13.70 4.84 -4.64
N GLY A 133 12.76 5.75 -4.60
CA GLY A 133 12.56 6.70 -5.70
C GLY A 133 13.33 7.98 -5.42
N ASP A 134 14.19 8.39 -6.36
CA ASP A 134 15.02 9.59 -6.19
C ASP A 134 14.20 10.88 -6.33
N THR A 135 13.03 10.81 -6.98
CA THR A 135 12.20 11.96 -7.30
C THR A 135 10.81 11.89 -6.69
N GLN A 136 10.48 10.83 -5.95
CA GLN A 136 9.17 10.69 -5.33
C GLN A 136 9.03 11.52 -4.05
N TYR A 137 7.92 12.21 -3.95
CA TYR A 137 7.55 12.99 -2.78
C TYR A 137 6.04 13.10 -2.68
N VAL A 138 5.55 13.32 -1.46
CA VAL A 138 4.14 13.62 -1.18
C VAL A 138 4.03 14.68 -0.09
N THR A 139 2.90 15.39 -0.09
CA THR A 139 2.51 16.21 1.06
C THR A 139 1.45 15.48 1.89
N ALA A 140 1.35 15.81 3.18
CA ALA A 140 0.28 15.27 4.01
C ALA A 140 -1.11 15.68 3.50
N ARG A 141 -1.23 16.85 2.86
CA ARG A 141 -2.43 17.33 2.19
C ARG A 141 -2.86 16.40 1.05
N ASP A 142 -1.93 16.07 0.15
CA ASP A 142 -2.22 15.23 -1.00
C ASP A 142 -2.50 13.80 -0.57
N MET A 143 -1.74 13.28 0.42
CA MET A 143 -2.03 11.98 1.01
C MET A 143 -3.40 11.93 1.70
N ALA A 144 -3.89 13.03 2.24
CA ALA A 144 -5.25 13.11 2.76
C ALA A 144 -6.30 12.93 1.66
N ALA A 145 -6.11 13.53 0.47
CA ALA A 145 -7.00 13.33 -0.68
C ALA A 145 -6.95 11.87 -1.19
N ILE A 146 -5.75 11.30 -1.29
CA ILE A 146 -5.56 9.88 -1.66
C ILE A 146 -6.23 8.96 -0.64
N SER A 147 -6.00 9.20 0.67
CA SER A 147 -6.58 8.40 1.75
C SER A 147 -8.10 8.44 1.72
N ARG A 148 -8.68 9.61 1.51
CA ARG A 148 -10.14 9.77 1.38
C ARG A 148 -10.70 8.95 0.23
N ALA A 149 -10.06 8.97 -0.93
CA ALA A 149 -10.47 8.19 -2.08
C ALA A 149 -10.33 6.67 -1.81
N ALA A 150 -9.20 6.25 -1.23
CA ALA A 150 -8.96 4.85 -0.93
C ALA A 150 -9.92 4.29 0.12
N PHE A 151 -10.17 5.02 1.20
CA PHE A 151 -11.10 4.58 2.25
C PHE A 151 -12.58 4.81 1.90
N ALA A 152 -12.91 5.31 0.70
CA ALA A 152 -14.24 5.18 0.14
C ALA A 152 -14.53 3.76 -0.38
N GLU A 153 -13.49 2.93 -0.60
CA GLU A 153 -13.60 1.54 -0.99
C GLU A 153 -13.75 0.63 0.24
N PRO A 154 -14.91 -0.04 0.43
CA PRO A 154 -15.17 -0.86 1.63
C PRO A 154 -14.16 -1.99 1.83
N ASP A 155 -13.66 -2.60 0.75
CA ASP A 155 -12.68 -3.67 0.82
C ASP A 155 -11.31 -3.20 1.29
N ILE A 156 -10.88 -1.99 0.96
CA ILE A 156 -9.65 -1.39 1.51
C ILE A 156 -9.79 -1.23 3.03
N ILE A 157 -10.95 -0.76 3.52
CA ILE A 157 -11.20 -0.65 4.96
C ILE A 157 -11.16 -2.04 5.61
N ARG A 158 -11.88 -3.01 5.05
CA ARG A 158 -11.96 -4.38 5.57
C ARG A 158 -10.57 -5.03 5.65
N ILE A 159 -9.78 -4.93 4.60
CA ILE A 159 -8.43 -5.51 4.51
C ILE A 159 -7.48 -4.80 5.48
N SER A 160 -7.48 -3.47 5.52
CA SER A 160 -6.58 -2.70 6.39
C SER A 160 -6.83 -2.91 7.88
N ALA A 161 -8.06 -3.28 8.24
CA ALA A 161 -8.46 -3.55 9.63
C ALA A 161 -8.18 -5.00 10.08
N ALA A 162 -7.68 -5.86 9.19
CA ALA A 162 -7.44 -7.27 9.52
C ALA A 162 -6.25 -7.42 10.47
N LEU A 163 -6.43 -8.26 11.49
CA LEU A 163 -5.36 -8.60 12.44
C LEU A 163 -4.41 -9.65 11.90
N THR A 164 -4.94 -10.56 11.08
CA THR A 164 -4.19 -11.67 10.48
C THR A 164 -4.75 -11.98 9.11
N HIS A 165 -3.91 -12.60 8.26
CA HIS A 165 -4.36 -13.23 7.02
C HIS A 165 -3.51 -14.47 6.75
N THR A 166 -4.15 -15.54 6.27
CA THR A 166 -3.50 -16.80 5.92
C THR A 166 -3.52 -16.98 4.41
N PHE A 167 -2.34 -17.06 3.82
CA PHE A 167 -2.14 -17.29 2.39
C PHE A 167 -2.18 -18.78 2.05
N PRO A 168 -2.64 -19.12 0.84
CA PRO A 168 -2.52 -20.47 0.32
C PRO A 168 -1.04 -20.89 0.14
N PRO A 169 -0.78 -22.18 -0.10
CA PRO A 169 0.56 -22.65 -0.42
C PRO A 169 1.20 -21.92 -1.59
N THR A 170 2.49 -21.60 -1.46
CA THR A 170 3.37 -21.05 -2.49
C THR A 170 4.61 -21.91 -2.63
N ILE A 171 5.47 -21.64 -3.61
CA ILE A 171 6.69 -22.43 -3.86
C ILE A 171 7.55 -22.55 -2.61
N ASN A 172 7.78 -21.44 -1.93
CA ASN A 172 8.63 -21.41 -0.74
C ASN A 172 7.87 -21.59 0.59
N ASN A 173 6.54 -21.61 0.57
CA ASN A 173 5.68 -21.84 1.74
C ASN A 173 4.65 -22.92 1.41
N PRO A 174 5.05 -24.22 1.31
CA PRO A 174 4.17 -25.31 0.87
C PRO A 174 2.99 -25.57 1.82
N ASP A 175 3.09 -25.15 3.07
CA ASP A 175 2.03 -25.26 4.09
C ASP A 175 1.19 -23.98 4.21
N GLY A 176 1.42 -22.98 3.33
CA GLY A 176 0.87 -21.65 3.44
C GLY A 176 1.65 -20.78 4.42
N LEU A 177 1.23 -19.53 4.55
CA LEU A 177 1.85 -18.53 5.44
C LEU A 177 0.77 -17.71 6.13
N THR A 178 0.89 -17.48 7.42
CA THR A 178 0.04 -16.51 8.13
C THR A 178 0.85 -15.27 8.48
N ILE A 179 0.34 -14.10 8.08
CA ILE A 179 0.86 -12.80 8.49
C ILE A 179 0.03 -12.21 9.62
N TYR A 180 0.63 -11.28 10.35
CA TYR A 180 0.01 -10.52 11.42
C TYR A 180 0.13 -9.04 11.13
N ALA A 181 -0.85 -8.25 11.58
CA ALA A 181 -0.82 -6.81 11.41
C ALA A 181 0.42 -6.19 12.07
N GLU A 182 1.07 -5.27 11.35
CA GLU A 182 2.18 -4.47 11.90
C GLU A 182 1.67 -3.23 12.65
N ASN A 183 0.40 -2.85 12.44
CA ASN A 183 -0.19 -1.68 13.07
C ASN A 183 -0.51 -1.93 14.54
N LYS A 184 0.30 -1.37 15.42
CA LYS A 184 0.19 -1.52 16.87
C LYS A 184 -1.10 -0.92 17.45
N LEU A 185 -1.77 -0.01 16.76
CA LEU A 185 -3.03 0.59 17.21
C LEU A 185 -4.22 -0.38 17.12
N ILE A 186 -4.14 -1.40 16.25
CA ILE A 186 -5.19 -2.42 16.11
C ILE A 186 -4.84 -3.71 16.83
N LEU A 187 -3.59 -3.86 17.28
CA LEU A 187 -3.05 -5.11 17.85
C LEU A 187 -3.34 -5.26 19.33
N ASN A 188 -4.25 -4.63 19.95
CA ASN A 188 -4.70 -5.09 21.25
C ASN A 188 -5.42 -4.09 22.14
N THR A 189 -6.63 -4.43 22.41
CA THR A 189 -7.42 -3.81 23.48
C THR A 189 -7.23 -4.47 24.87
N ASN A 190 -6.44 -5.56 24.98
CA ASN A 190 -6.36 -6.35 26.21
C ASN A 190 -4.94 -6.58 26.77
N ASP A 191 -3.89 -6.09 26.13
CA ASP A 191 -2.53 -6.18 26.67
C ASP A 191 -2.18 -4.89 27.42
N SER A 192 -2.16 -4.99 28.74
CA SER A 192 -1.75 -3.91 29.64
C SER A 192 -0.30 -3.45 29.45
N SER A 193 0.47 -4.10 28.57
CA SER A 193 1.81 -3.69 28.17
C SER A 193 1.84 -2.74 26.98
N SER A 194 0.72 -2.49 26.28
CA SER A 194 0.67 -1.54 25.20
C SER A 194 0.68 -0.11 25.75
N GLN A 195 1.81 0.59 25.59
CA GLN A 195 2.02 1.96 26.07
C GLN A 195 1.33 3.04 25.17
N TYR A 196 0.30 2.69 24.43
CA TYR A 196 -0.37 3.60 23.49
C TYR A 196 -1.83 3.83 23.89
N TYR A 197 -2.02 4.34 25.12
CA TYR A 197 -3.23 5.01 25.56
C TYR A 197 -2.88 6.30 26.27
#